data_de2cc8ad702b78b5aa0d6e5c2ee77054
#
_entry.id   de2cc8ad702b78b5aa0d6e5c2ee77054
#
_cell.length_a   1.000
_cell.length_b   1.000
_cell.length_c   1.000
_cell.angle_alpha   90.00
_cell.angle_beta   90.00
_cell.angle_gamma   90.00
#
_symmetry.space_group_name_H-M   'P 1'
#
loop_
_entity.id
_entity.type
_entity.pdbx_description
1 polymer ?
#
loop_
_entity_poly.entity_id
_entity_poly.type
_entity_poly.pdbx_seq_one_letter_code
_entity_poly.pdbx_strand_id
1 'polypeptide(L)'
;MSIEISCDVKGIEEFQRAMHNFDSAMQKQVHRQLVSWAADVKALARQLVPVRTGHLRNSIYAKISEWVAEVGAEATYALFVEFGTYRMRAQPYLYPAVQRYLPRLEQIILDALEAAKAEAGL
;
A
#
# COMPACT_ATOMS: atom_id res chain seq x y z
N MET A 1 16.60 -4.94 -10.82
CA MET A 1 15.35 -4.20 -11.05
C MET A 1 14.47 -4.27 -9.83
N SER A 2 13.94 -3.16 -9.42
CA SER A 2 12.97 -3.12 -8.34
C SER A 2 11.57 -3.31 -8.87
N ILE A 3 10.63 -3.64 -7.98
CA ILE A 3 9.23 -3.76 -8.32
C ILE A 3 8.41 -2.91 -7.35
N GLU A 4 7.43 -2.22 -7.89
CA GLU A 4 6.48 -1.41 -7.15
C GLU A 4 5.09 -1.69 -7.69
N ILE A 5 4.12 -1.89 -6.79
CA ILE A 5 2.73 -2.10 -7.16
C ILE A 5 1.95 -0.86 -6.77
N SER A 6 1.27 -0.25 -7.75
CA SER A 6 0.37 0.86 -7.50
C SER A 6 -1.05 0.44 -7.82
N CYS A 7 -1.99 0.95 -7.05
CA CYS A 7 -3.41 0.67 -7.22
C CYS A 7 -4.17 1.98 -7.32
N ASP A 8 -5.01 2.11 -8.33
CA ASP A 8 -5.94 3.22 -8.43
C ASP A 8 -7.22 2.83 -7.70
N VAL A 9 -7.57 3.61 -6.69
CA VAL A 9 -8.79 3.42 -5.91
C VAL A 9 -9.79 4.49 -6.30
N LYS A 10 -11.04 4.08 -6.48
CA LYS A 10 -12.13 5.00 -6.82
C LYS A 10 -12.23 6.09 -5.75
N GLY A 11 -12.27 7.34 -6.19
CA GLY A 11 -12.37 8.48 -5.29
C GLY A 11 -11.03 9.03 -4.81
N ILE A 12 -9.90 8.57 -5.36
CA ILE A 12 -8.57 9.00 -4.89
C ILE A 12 -8.35 10.51 -5.04
N GLU A 13 -8.82 11.10 -6.14
CA GLU A 13 -8.67 12.53 -6.36
C GLU A 13 -9.50 13.34 -5.37
N GLU A 14 -10.73 12.89 -5.10
CA GLU A 14 -11.60 13.50 -4.10
C GLU A 14 -10.98 13.39 -2.70
N PHE A 15 -10.40 12.24 -2.40
CA PHE A 15 -9.69 11.99 -1.15
C PHE A 15 -8.52 12.97 -0.98
N GLN A 16 -7.70 13.13 -2.01
CA GLN A 16 -6.56 14.04 -1.94
C GLN A 16 -7.01 15.49 -1.72
N ARG A 17 -8.06 15.92 -2.39
CA ARG A 17 -8.63 17.26 -2.19
C ARG A 17 -9.18 17.44 -0.77
N ALA A 18 -9.88 16.41 -0.26
CA ALA A 18 -10.42 16.46 1.08
C ALA A 18 -9.32 16.57 2.14
N MET A 19 -8.19 15.89 1.92
CA MET A 19 -7.07 15.94 2.85
C MET A 19 -6.47 17.33 2.98
N HIS A 20 -6.45 18.10 1.90
CA HIS A 20 -5.95 19.48 1.95
C HIS A 20 -6.84 20.40 2.80
N ASN A 21 -8.13 20.05 2.93
CA ASN A 21 -9.10 20.86 3.68
C ASN A 21 -9.27 20.40 5.12
N PHE A 22 -8.70 19.26 5.51
CA PHE A 22 -8.78 18.77 6.87
C PHE A 22 -7.89 19.56 7.80
N ASP A 23 -8.30 19.68 9.06
CA ASP A 23 -7.42 20.22 10.08
C ASP A 23 -6.25 19.26 10.36
N SER A 24 -5.27 19.75 11.13
CA SER A 24 -4.05 19.01 11.42
C SER A 24 -4.32 17.70 12.15
N ALA A 25 -5.30 17.67 13.06
CA ALA A 25 -5.63 16.47 13.83
C ALA A 25 -6.20 15.38 12.93
N MET A 26 -7.11 15.75 12.03
CA MET A 26 -7.72 14.80 11.08
C MET A 26 -6.67 14.25 10.10
N GLN A 27 -5.80 15.11 9.59
CA GLN A 27 -4.71 14.69 8.71
C GLN A 27 -3.81 13.66 9.38
N LYS A 28 -3.44 13.89 10.64
CA LYS A 28 -2.62 12.96 11.40
C LYS A 28 -3.30 11.62 11.62
N GLN A 29 -4.60 11.63 11.87
CA GLN A 29 -5.36 10.40 12.08
C GLN A 29 -5.39 9.55 10.81
N VAL A 30 -5.70 10.16 9.67
CA VAL A 30 -5.72 9.46 8.37
C VAL A 30 -4.32 8.96 8.02
N HIS A 31 -3.31 9.78 8.23
CA HIS A 31 -1.92 9.38 7.99
C HIS A 31 -1.53 8.15 8.81
N ARG A 32 -1.91 8.11 10.08
CA ARG A 32 -1.67 6.94 10.94
C ARG A 32 -2.32 5.67 10.40
N GLN A 33 -3.55 5.79 9.91
CA GLN A 33 -4.27 4.66 9.32
C GLN A 33 -3.56 4.14 8.06
N LEU A 34 -3.05 5.05 7.22
CA LEU A 34 -2.32 4.67 6.01
C LEU A 34 -0.98 4.00 6.35
N VAL A 35 -0.27 4.51 7.35
CA VAL A 35 0.98 3.89 7.81
C VAL A 35 0.73 2.49 8.34
N SER A 36 -0.33 2.32 9.13
CA SER A 36 -0.72 1.00 9.66
C SER A 36 -1.06 0.02 8.53
N TRP A 37 -1.81 0.48 7.54
CA TRP A 37 -2.16 -0.32 6.37
C TRP A 37 -0.89 -0.77 5.61
N ALA A 38 0.01 0.16 5.35
CA ALA A 38 1.26 -0.14 4.64
C ALA A 38 2.13 -1.12 5.41
N ALA A 39 2.20 -0.99 6.73
CA ALA A 39 2.94 -1.91 7.58
C ALA A 39 2.36 -3.33 7.52
N ASP A 40 1.04 -3.46 7.53
CA ASP A 40 0.37 -4.76 7.46
C ASP A 40 0.58 -5.43 6.09
N VAL A 41 0.51 -4.66 5.00
CA VAL A 41 0.80 -5.17 3.66
C VAL A 41 2.24 -5.66 3.57
N LYS A 42 3.19 -4.87 4.08
CA LYS A 42 4.60 -5.25 4.13
C LYS A 42 4.80 -6.54 4.91
N ALA A 43 4.18 -6.67 6.07
CA ALA A 43 4.30 -7.86 6.91
C ALA A 43 3.77 -9.11 6.18
N LEU A 44 2.63 -9.00 5.52
CA LEU A 44 2.08 -10.13 4.76
C LEU A 44 2.95 -10.48 3.55
N ALA A 45 3.46 -9.48 2.82
CA ALA A 45 4.35 -9.73 1.70
C ALA A 45 5.61 -10.47 2.16
N ARG A 46 6.16 -10.12 3.32
CA ARG A 46 7.32 -10.80 3.90
C ARG A 46 7.01 -12.24 4.31
N GLN A 47 5.76 -12.54 4.66
CA GLN A 47 5.33 -13.92 4.96
C GLN A 47 5.18 -14.75 3.69
N LEU A 48 4.71 -14.13 2.60
CA LEU A 48 4.41 -14.83 1.35
C LEU A 48 5.64 -15.03 0.45
N VAL A 49 6.66 -14.19 0.61
CA VAL A 49 7.84 -14.25 -0.26
C VAL A 49 8.65 -15.52 0.01
N PRO A 50 9.11 -16.23 -1.05
CA PRO A 50 10.00 -17.37 -0.85
C PRO A 50 11.34 -16.92 -0.28
N VAL A 51 11.82 -17.63 0.75
CA VAL A 51 13.05 -17.27 1.46
C VAL A 51 14.15 -18.25 1.09
N ARG A 52 15.22 -17.76 0.44
CA ARG A 52 16.45 -18.52 0.23
C ARG A 52 17.55 -18.00 1.15
N THR A 53 17.95 -16.74 0.93
CA THR A 53 18.98 -16.08 1.73
C THR A 53 18.38 -14.99 2.63
N GLY A 54 17.11 -14.66 2.45
CA GLY A 54 16.45 -13.55 3.12
C GLY A 54 16.68 -12.19 2.47
N HIS A 55 17.49 -12.13 1.42
CA HIS A 55 17.79 -10.85 0.75
C HIS A 55 16.55 -10.22 0.16
N LEU A 56 15.74 -10.98 -0.58
CA LEU A 56 14.49 -10.48 -1.16
C LEU A 56 13.52 -10.05 -0.07
N ARG A 57 13.32 -10.88 0.94
CA ARG A 57 12.43 -10.55 2.06
C ARG A 57 12.83 -9.25 2.74
N ASN A 58 14.13 -9.06 2.96
CA ASN A 58 14.65 -7.88 3.64
C ASN A 58 14.62 -6.64 2.74
N SER A 59 14.48 -6.81 1.41
CA SER A 59 14.38 -5.70 0.47
C SER A 59 12.97 -5.16 0.33
N ILE A 60 11.96 -5.83 0.89
CA ILE A 60 10.57 -5.37 0.84
C ILE A 60 10.44 -4.13 1.70
N TYR A 61 9.85 -3.08 1.14
CA TYR A 61 9.66 -1.81 1.85
C TYR A 61 8.23 -1.35 1.73
N ALA A 62 7.82 -0.51 2.68
CA ALA A 62 6.56 0.21 2.63
C ALA A 62 6.82 1.61 3.17
N LYS A 63 6.39 2.62 2.44
CA LYS A 63 6.56 4.01 2.87
C LYS A 63 5.34 4.83 2.51
N ILE A 64 5.08 5.85 3.34
CA ILE A 64 4.02 6.82 3.10
C ILE A 64 4.68 8.17 2.87
N SER A 65 4.35 8.80 1.75
CA SER A 65 4.78 10.15 1.42
C SER A 65 3.52 10.97 1.18
N GLU A 66 3.27 11.93 2.06
CA GLU A 66 2.01 12.68 2.09
C GLU A 66 0.81 11.71 2.13
N TRP A 67 0.09 11.56 1.02
CA TRP A 67 -1.10 10.70 0.91
C TRP A 67 -0.89 9.55 -0.07
N VAL A 68 0.37 9.22 -0.35
CA VAL A 68 0.74 8.14 -1.26
C VAL A 68 1.41 7.03 -0.45
N ALA A 69 0.89 5.81 -0.60
CA ALA A 69 1.46 4.62 0.00
C ALA A 69 2.23 3.85 -1.09
N GLU A 70 3.50 3.56 -0.80
CA GLU A 70 4.34 2.77 -1.71
C GLU A 70 4.74 1.48 -1.02
N VAL A 71 4.52 0.36 -1.69
CA VAL A 71 4.99 -0.96 -1.25
C VAL A 71 5.75 -1.59 -2.41
N GLY A 72 6.95 -2.07 -2.15
CA GLY A 72 7.77 -2.64 -3.20
C GLY A 72 8.90 -3.50 -2.66
N ALA A 73 9.79 -3.93 -3.55
CA ALA A 73 10.96 -4.70 -3.21
C ALA A 73 12.14 -4.24 -4.07
N GLU A 74 13.30 -4.04 -3.46
CA GLU A 74 14.46 -3.47 -4.12
C GLU A 74 15.44 -4.51 -4.65
N ALA A 75 15.28 -5.80 -4.31
CA ALA A 75 16.18 -6.83 -4.81
C ALA A 75 16.13 -6.90 -6.35
N THR A 76 17.27 -7.14 -6.96
CA THR A 76 17.39 -7.14 -8.42
C THR A 76 16.53 -8.21 -9.10
N TYR A 77 16.21 -9.29 -8.41
CA TYR A 77 15.40 -10.39 -8.94
C TYR A 77 13.95 -10.36 -8.46
N ALA A 78 13.54 -9.29 -7.77
CA ALA A 78 12.20 -9.18 -7.21
C ALA A 78 11.09 -9.34 -8.25
N LEU A 79 11.26 -8.74 -9.42
CA LEU A 79 10.30 -8.80 -10.50
C LEU A 79 10.10 -10.23 -11.01
N PHE A 80 11.18 -10.99 -11.13
CA PHE A 80 11.13 -12.36 -11.63
C PHE A 80 10.42 -13.31 -10.65
N VAL A 81 10.57 -13.10 -9.37
CA VAL A 81 9.88 -13.89 -8.36
C VAL A 81 8.38 -13.61 -8.39
N GLU A 82 8.00 -12.34 -8.53
CA GLU A 82 6.59 -11.95 -8.55
C GLU A 82 5.86 -12.51 -9.78
N PHE A 83 6.45 -12.35 -10.96
CA PHE A 83 5.80 -12.66 -12.23
C PHE A 83 6.29 -13.94 -12.90
N GLY A 84 7.40 -14.51 -12.41
CA GLY A 84 7.98 -15.69 -13.03
C GLY A 84 8.77 -15.38 -14.28
N THR A 85 9.41 -16.41 -14.82
CA THR A 85 10.13 -16.37 -16.10
C THR A 85 9.75 -17.63 -16.87
N TYR A 86 10.26 -17.76 -18.12
CA TYR A 86 10.03 -18.96 -18.89
C TYR A 86 10.66 -20.22 -18.27
N ARG A 87 11.59 -20.06 -17.32
CA ARG A 87 12.25 -21.16 -16.59
C ARG A 87 11.74 -21.33 -15.15
N MET A 88 11.06 -20.32 -14.62
CA MET A 88 10.66 -20.29 -13.22
C MET A 88 9.21 -19.92 -13.09
N ARG A 89 8.48 -20.70 -12.27
CA ARG A 89 7.09 -20.41 -11.97
C ARG A 89 6.98 -19.16 -11.12
N ALA A 90 5.98 -18.34 -11.38
CA ALA A 90 5.68 -17.17 -10.57
C ALA A 90 5.36 -17.58 -9.13
N GLN A 91 5.90 -16.84 -8.18
CA GLN A 91 5.60 -16.98 -6.75
C GLN A 91 5.24 -15.60 -6.20
N PRO A 92 4.02 -15.09 -6.51
CA PRO A 92 3.65 -13.72 -6.15
C PRO A 92 3.60 -13.52 -4.63
N TYR A 93 4.07 -12.37 -4.20
CA TYR A 93 4.11 -12.00 -2.79
C TYR A 93 3.64 -10.57 -2.53
N LEU A 94 3.88 -9.63 -3.46
CA LEU A 94 3.43 -8.24 -3.32
C LEU A 94 1.96 -8.09 -3.70
N TYR A 95 1.59 -8.57 -4.86
CA TYR A 95 0.23 -8.43 -5.37
C TYR A 95 -0.81 -9.08 -4.45
N PRO A 96 -0.61 -10.34 -3.99
CA PRO A 96 -1.55 -10.93 -3.05
C PRO A 96 -1.66 -10.18 -1.74
N ALA A 97 -0.53 -9.63 -1.24
CA ALA A 97 -0.53 -8.86 0.00
C ALA A 97 -1.35 -7.58 -0.15
N VAL A 98 -1.16 -6.85 -1.25
CA VAL A 98 -1.92 -5.64 -1.53
C VAL A 98 -3.40 -5.96 -1.70
N GLN A 99 -3.73 -7.02 -2.45
CA GLN A 99 -5.13 -7.41 -2.68
C GLN A 99 -5.84 -7.80 -1.40
N ARG A 100 -5.16 -8.47 -0.49
CA ARG A 100 -5.74 -8.88 0.78
C ARG A 100 -6.23 -7.69 1.60
N TYR A 101 -5.47 -6.61 1.61
CA TYR A 101 -5.77 -5.43 2.41
C TYR A 101 -6.41 -4.28 1.63
N LEU A 102 -6.66 -4.48 0.33
CA LEU A 102 -7.27 -3.43 -0.49
C LEU A 102 -8.64 -2.98 0.01
N PRO A 103 -9.56 -3.88 0.43
CA PRO A 103 -10.85 -3.42 0.99
C PRO A 103 -10.69 -2.52 2.22
N ARG A 104 -9.69 -2.77 3.04
CA ARG A 104 -9.41 -1.92 4.20
C ARG A 104 -8.92 -0.53 3.78
N LEU A 105 -8.10 -0.46 2.74
CA LEU A 105 -7.67 0.82 2.17
C LEU A 105 -8.84 1.60 1.63
N GLU A 106 -9.73 0.95 0.89
CA GLU A 106 -10.96 1.57 0.38
C GLU A 106 -11.82 2.11 1.51
N GLN A 107 -11.94 1.36 2.60
CA GLN A 107 -12.70 1.80 3.77
C GLN A 107 -12.08 3.01 4.45
N ILE A 108 -10.75 3.06 4.56
CA ILE A 108 -10.04 4.22 5.11
C ILE A 108 -10.37 5.47 4.29
N ILE A 109 -10.34 5.35 2.96
CA ILE A 109 -10.63 6.46 2.05
C ILE A 109 -12.07 6.89 2.17
N LEU A 110 -13.02 5.95 2.21
CA LEU A 110 -14.44 6.26 2.34
C LEU A 110 -14.75 6.95 3.67
N ASP A 111 -14.18 6.46 4.76
CA ASP A 111 -14.39 7.06 6.09
C ASP A 111 -13.84 8.48 6.14
N ALA A 112 -12.70 8.72 5.48
CA ALA A 112 -12.11 10.05 5.39
C ALA A 112 -13.00 11.01 4.58
N LEU A 113 -13.56 10.54 3.47
CA LEU A 113 -14.48 11.34 2.65
C LEU A 113 -15.78 11.66 3.39
N GLU A 114 -16.34 10.71 4.13
CA GLU A 114 -17.53 10.94 4.94
C GLU A 114 -17.25 11.95 6.04
N ALA A 115 -16.11 11.86 6.72
CA ALA A 115 -15.70 12.84 7.71
C ALA A 115 -15.54 14.22 7.11
N ALA A 116 -15.00 14.32 5.89
CA ALA A 116 -14.85 15.59 5.18
C ALA A 116 -16.20 16.22 4.87
N LYS A 117 -17.17 15.40 4.44
CA LYS A 117 -18.53 15.88 4.16
C LYS A 117 -19.22 16.37 5.43
N ALA A 118 -19.07 15.66 6.51
CA ALA A 118 -19.64 16.05 7.81
C ALA A 118 -19.05 17.37 8.28
N GLU A 119 -17.74 17.55 8.15
CA GLU A 119 -17.05 18.78 8.53
C GLU A 119 -17.47 19.97 7.67
N ALA A 120 -17.75 19.72 6.39
CA ALA A 120 -18.22 20.75 5.45
C ALA A 120 -19.71 21.04 5.59
N GLY A 121 -20.44 20.29 6.40
CA GLY A 121 -21.87 20.49 6.58
C GLY A 121 -22.73 19.93 5.44
N LEU A 122 -22.20 18.98 4.70
CA LEU A 122 -22.90 18.36 3.57
C LEU A 122 -23.59 17.06 3.92
#